data_51f7ae518f200677f2256a7f65cebacd
#
_entry.id   51f7ae518f200677f2256a7f65cebacd
#
_cell.length_a   1.000
_cell.length_b   1.000
_cell.length_c   1.000
_cell.angle_alpha   90.00
_cell.angle_beta   90.00
_cell.angle_gamma   90.00
#
_symmetry.space_group_name_H-M   'P 1'
#
loop_
_entity.id
_entity.type
_entity.pdbx_description
1 polymer ?
#
loop_
_entity_poly.entity_id
_entity_poly.type
_entity_poly.pdbx_seq_one_letter_code
_entity_poly.pdbx_strand_id
1 'polypeptide(L)'
;MKIALIANSRSKEVKNQNLSPDLANKLLERNIRFDLFATQYHGHAFEMIRQISIGEYDAIVTMGGDGTNYQVLNGLLKYHGDRQLPPLGILPVGRGNSFARDLQIFSIEDGLAALGRQATRKVDVCRFSQNDDAHYFVNLMGFGFVTDVAKTAARFRWTADFSYVIGVFYRLLGLKFHELVLEIDGNVISGKNCFVEICNSRYTGGNMLMAPAAQIDDGLFDAVVLAPLSRLSLISTFPKIFKGTHSENPAVQFIQAKSASVYTQPQKILLPDGEIFGTTPTEINILPRLVRYFS
;
A
#
# COMPACT_ATOMS: atom_id res chain seq x y z
N MET A 1 -21.85 -17.09 -0.30
CA MET A 1 -21.22 -15.92 -0.89
C MET A 1 -20.52 -16.31 -2.18
N LYS A 2 -20.63 -15.51 -3.24
CA LYS A 2 -19.87 -15.69 -4.50
C LYS A 2 -18.83 -14.58 -4.64
N ILE A 3 -17.57 -14.92 -4.84
CA ILE A 3 -16.48 -13.95 -4.94
C ILE A 3 -15.79 -13.99 -6.32
N ALA A 4 -15.31 -12.84 -6.79
CA ALA A 4 -14.29 -12.77 -7.82
C ALA A 4 -12.92 -12.83 -7.14
N LEU A 5 -12.19 -13.93 -7.32
CA LEU A 5 -10.87 -14.15 -6.73
C LEU A 5 -9.78 -13.75 -7.73
N ILE A 6 -9.21 -12.56 -7.55
CA ILE A 6 -8.12 -12.05 -8.40
C ILE A 6 -6.78 -12.47 -7.80
N ALA A 7 -6.13 -13.41 -8.45
CA ALA A 7 -4.98 -14.12 -7.91
C ALA A 7 -3.68 -13.80 -8.66
N ASN A 8 -2.62 -13.52 -7.91
CA ASN A 8 -1.29 -13.44 -8.46
C ASN A 8 -0.80 -14.84 -8.88
N SER A 9 -0.63 -15.07 -10.17
CA SER A 9 -0.19 -16.37 -10.72
C SER A 9 1.19 -16.84 -10.24
N ARG A 10 2.00 -15.96 -9.65
CA ARG A 10 3.31 -16.31 -9.06
C ARG A 10 3.18 -16.86 -7.63
N SER A 11 1.98 -16.89 -7.07
CA SER A 11 1.71 -17.47 -5.77
C SER A 11 1.81 -19.00 -5.84
N LYS A 12 2.19 -19.65 -4.73
CA LYS A 12 2.21 -21.12 -4.62
C LYS A 12 0.81 -21.73 -4.74
N GLU A 13 -0.21 -20.94 -4.44
CA GLU A 13 -1.62 -21.33 -4.45
C GLU A 13 -2.23 -21.36 -5.86
N VAL A 14 -1.51 -20.84 -6.88
CA VAL A 14 -1.95 -20.86 -8.29
C VAL A 14 -0.97 -21.68 -9.11
N LYS A 15 -1.47 -22.75 -9.74
CA LYS A 15 -0.69 -23.57 -10.65
C LYS A 15 -1.49 -23.82 -11.93
N ASN A 16 -0.86 -23.52 -13.08
CA ASN A 16 -1.50 -23.65 -14.40
C ASN A 16 -2.88 -22.94 -14.46
N GLN A 17 -2.95 -21.74 -13.90
CA GLN A 17 -4.17 -20.94 -13.81
C GLN A 17 -5.32 -21.57 -12.99
N ASN A 18 -5.03 -22.56 -12.18
CA ASN A 18 -5.97 -23.18 -11.26
C ASN A 18 -5.57 -22.90 -9.82
N LEU A 19 -6.55 -22.76 -8.95
CA LEU A 19 -6.33 -22.65 -7.51
C LEU A 19 -5.89 -23.99 -6.94
N SER A 20 -5.04 -23.97 -5.91
CA SER A 20 -4.67 -25.20 -5.21
C SER A 20 -5.91 -25.89 -4.65
N PRO A 21 -5.99 -27.25 -4.73
CA PRO A 21 -7.16 -27.98 -4.22
C PRO A 21 -7.43 -27.73 -2.73
N ASP A 22 -6.40 -27.58 -1.93
CA ASP A 22 -6.51 -27.26 -0.49
C ASP A 22 -7.24 -25.92 -0.28
N LEU A 23 -6.80 -24.86 -0.94
CA LEU A 23 -7.43 -23.54 -0.79
C LEU A 23 -8.84 -23.51 -1.38
N ALA A 24 -9.06 -24.20 -2.51
CA ALA A 24 -10.39 -24.32 -3.10
C ALA A 24 -11.37 -25.02 -2.12
N ASN A 25 -10.96 -26.12 -1.51
CA ASN A 25 -11.75 -26.84 -0.51
C ASN A 25 -12.04 -25.96 0.72
N LYS A 26 -11.05 -25.23 1.25
CA LYS A 26 -11.22 -24.32 2.37
C LYS A 26 -12.24 -23.21 2.11
N LEU A 27 -12.30 -22.71 0.88
CA LEU A 27 -13.32 -21.74 0.46
C LEU A 27 -14.70 -22.40 0.43
N LEU A 28 -14.82 -23.57 -0.20
CA LEU A 28 -16.09 -24.29 -0.32
C LEU A 28 -16.67 -24.72 1.03
N GLU A 29 -15.84 -25.20 1.96
CA GLU A 29 -16.22 -25.54 3.33
C GLU A 29 -16.82 -24.35 4.10
N ARG A 30 -16.43 -23.12 3.74
CA ARG A 30 -16.99 -21.88 4.27
C ARG A 30 -18.19 -21.35 3.48
N ASN A 31 -18.74 -22.17 2.56
CA ASN A 31 -19.81 -21.77 1.63
C ASN A 31 -19.46 -20.55 0.75
N ILE A 32 -18.17 -20.43 0.39
CA ILE A 32 -17.67 -19.38 -0.50
C ILE A 32 -17.42 -19.99 -1.89
N ARG A 33 -18.28 -19.66 -2.85
CA ARG A 33 -18.05 -19.97 -4.27
C ARG A 33 -17.18 -18.90 -4.89
N PHE A 34 -16.33 -19.23 -5.83
CA PHE A 34 -15.42 -18.30 -6.46
C PHE A 34 -15.29 -18.53 -7.96
N ASP A 35 -15.09 -17.43 -8.68
CA ASP A 35 -14.54 -17.43 -10.03
C ASP A 35 -13.10 -16.94 -9.96
N LEU A 36 -12.15 -17.73 -10.48
CA LEU A 36 -10.72 -17.42 -10.40
C LEU A 36 -10.26 -16.60 -11.60
N PHE A 37 -9.62 -15.48 -11.32
CA PHE A 37 -8.99 -14.58 -12.27
C PHE A 37 -7.47 -14.51 -11.99
N ALA A 38 -6.71 -15.41 -12.60
CA ALA A 38 -5.26 -15.47 -12.41
C ALA A 38 -4.54 -14.44 -13.30
N THR A 39 -3.71 -13.58 -12.70
CA THR A 39 -2.94 -12.57 -13.42
C THR A 39 -1.82 -13.23 -14.24
N GLN A 40 -1.47 -12.66 -15.40
CA GLN A 40 -0.41 -13.19 -16.27
C GLN A 40 0.86 -12.32 -16.21
N TYR A 41 0.71 -11.02 -15.99
CA TYR A 41 1.80 -10.04 -15.96
C TYR A 41 1.52 -8.93 -14.95
N HIS A 42 2.50 -8.08 -14.73
CA HIS A 42 2.33 -6.91 -13.87
C HIS A 42 1.37 -5.90 -14.53
N GLY A 43 0.39 -5.41 -13.78
CA GLY A 43 -0.68 -4.54 -14.30
C GLY A 43 -1.95 -5.28 -14.71
N HIS A 44 -1.90 -6.61 -14.91
CA HIS A 44 -3.04 -7.37 -15.41
C HIS A 44 -4.25 -7.35 -14.46
N ALA A 45 -4.02 -7.31 -13.13
CA ALA A 45 -5.11 -7.21 -12.17
C ALA A 45 -5.95 -5.93 -12.35
N PHE A 46 -5.30 -4.80 -12.67
CA PHE A 46 -5.98 -3.55 -12.99
C PHE A 46 -6.85 -3.66 -14.26
N GLU A 47 -6.30 -4.27 -15.34
CA GLU A 47 -7.00 -4.44 -16.61
C GLU A 47 -8.18 -5.40 -16.50
N MET A 48 -8.01 -6.50 -15.75
CA MET A 48 -9.07 -7.52 -15.55
C MET A 48 -10.34 -6.94 -14.94
N ILE A 49 -10.22 -5.97 -14.03
CA ILE A 49 -11.37 -5.32 -13.40
C ILE A 49 -12.30 -4.70 -14.43
N ARG A 50 -11.78 -4.19 -15.55
CA ARG A 50 -12.60 -3.63 -16.64
C ARG A 50 -13.56 -4.66 -17.26
N GLN A 51 -13.19 -5.95 -17.23
CA GLN A 51 -13.91 -7.03 -17.87
C GLN A 51 -14.82 -7.81 -16.91
N ILE A 52 -14.62 -7.62 -15.60
CA ILE A 52 -15.38 -8.31 -14.58
C ILE A 52 -16.70 -7.59 -14.32
N SER A 53 -17.82 -8.31 -14.48
CA SER A 53 -19.16 -7.84 -14.08
C SER A 53 -19.27 -7.83 -12.56
N ILE A 54 -18.71 -6.79 -11.90
CA ILE A 54 -18.58 -6.74 -10.42
C ILE A 54 -19.90 -6.94 -9.67
N GLY A 55 -21.03 -6.58 -10.29
CA GLY A 55 -22.38 -6.76 -9.70
C GLY A 55 -22.83 -8.21 -9.59
N GLU A 56 -22.13 -9.18 -10.20
CA GLU A 56 -22.41 -10.61 -10.08
C GLU A 56 -21.75 -11.27 -8.85
N TYR A 57 -20.95 -10.48 -8.10
CA TYR A 57 -20.17 -10.96 -6.98
C TYR A 57 -20.54 -10.23 -5.69
N ASP A 58 -20.62 -10.99 -4.62
CA ASP A 58 -20.81 -10.48 -3.26
C ASP A 58 -19.55 -9.77 -2.75
N ALA A 59 -18.38 -10.12 -3.29
CA ALA A 59 -17.08 -9.53 -2.94
C ALA A 59 -16.04 -9.69 -4.04
N ILE A 60 -15.06 -8.78 -4.07
CA ILE A 60 -13.83 -8.90 -4.86
C ILE A 60 -12.68 -9.24 -3.90
N VAL A 61 -12.02 -10.36 -4.12
CA VAL A 61 -10.96 -10.83 -3.22
C VAL A 61 -9.63 -10.85 -3.95
N THR A 62 -8.63 -10.20 -3.39
CA THR A 62 -7.26 -10.21 -3.90
C THR A 62 -6.46 -11.32 -3.22
N MET A 63 -5.89 -12.22 -3.99
CA MET A 63 -4.89 -13.17 -3.51
C MET A 63 -3.52 -12.75 -4.04
N GLY A 64 -2.84 -11.93 -3.25
CA GLY A 64 -1.60 -11.27 -3.66
C GLY A 64 -0.91 -10.54 -2.51
N GLY A 65 -0.06 -9.60 -2.85
CA GLY A 65 0.50 -8.61 -1.93
C GLY A 65 -0.13 -7.23 -2.14
N ASP A 66 0.48 -6.21 -1.50
CA ASP A 66 0.02 -4.81 -1.57
C ASP A 66 -0.13 -4.32 -3.02
N GLY A 67 0.79 -4.68 -3.93
CA GLY A 67 0.70 -4.31 -5.34
C GLY A 67 -0.51 -4.91 -6.09
N THR A 68 -0.94 -6.15 -5.76
CA THR A 68 -2.16 -6.72 -6.36
C THR A 68 -3.39 -5.98 -5.85
N ASN A 69 -3.43 -5.69 -4.54
CA ASN A 69 -4.50 -4.90 -3.93
C ASN A 69 -4.58 -3.49 -4.53
N TYR A 70 -3.43 -2.82 -4.71
CA TYR A 70 -3.32 -1.51 -5.36
C TYR A 70 -3.91 -1.52 -6.79
N GLN A 71 -3.56 -2.54 -7.60
CA GLN A 71 -4.06 -2.65 -8.96
C GLN A 71 -5.58 -2.87 -9.00
N VAL A 72 -6.11 -3.74 -8.15
CA VAL A 72 -7.56 -4.01 -8.07
C VAL A 72 -8.31 -2.77 -7.61
N LEU A 73 -7.84 -2.09 -6.54
CA LEU A 73 -8.45 -0.86 -6.06
C LEU A 73 -8.51 0.21 -7.15
N ASN A 74 -7.39 0.46 -7.83
CA ASN A 74 -7.32 1.46 -8.90
C ASN A 74 -8.22 1.08 -10.10
N GLY A 75 -8.27 -0.21 -10.46
CA GLY A 75 -9.19 -0.71 -11.48
C GLY A 75 -10.65 -0.48 -11.11
N LEU A 76 -11.04 -0.82 -9.88
CA LEU A 76 -12.41 -0.61 -9.37
C LEU A 76 -12.81 0.86 -9.41
N LEU A 77 -11.98 1.75 -8.86
CA LEU A 77 -12.27 3.18 -8.81
C LEU A 77 -12.24 3.84 -10.19
N LYS A 78 -11.36 3.41 -11.11
CA LYS A 78 -11.28 3.96 -12.47
C LYS A 78 -12.46 3.53 -13.35
N TYR A 79 -12.86 2.26 -13.30
CA TYR A 79 -13.84 1.72 -14.24
C TYR A 79 -15.28 1.70 -13.69
N HIS A 80 -15.45 1.69 -12.37
CA HIS A 80 -16.76 1.62 -11.73
C HIS A 80 -17.10 2.87 -10.89
N GLY A 81 -16.11 3.75 -10.67
CA GLY A 81 -16.27 5.00 -9.94
C GLY A 81 -16.56 4.78 -8.45
N ASP A 82 -17.35 5.71 -7.91
CA ASP A 82 -17.81 5.70 -6.52
C ASP A 82 -19.15 4.96 -6.32
N ARG A 83 -19.60 4.19 -7.35
CA ARG A 83 -20.78 3.32 -7.21
C ARG A 83 -20.58 2.42 -5.99
N GLN A 84 -21.66 1.89 -5.45
CA GLN A 84 -21.59 0.95 -4.34
C GLN A 84 -20.75 -0.28 -4.75
N LEU A 85 -19.44 -0.19 -4.50
CA LEU A 85 -18.51 -1.27 -4.80
C LEU A 85 -18.77 -2.46 -3.85
N PRO A 86 -18.68 -3.71 -4.34
CA PRO A 86 -18.68 -4.86 -3.46
C PRO A 86 -17.52 -4.75 -2.45
N PRO A 87 -17.65 -5.31 -1.26
CA PRO A 87 -16.56 -5.32 -0.29
C PRO A 87 -15.33 -6.05 -0.83
N LEU A 88 -14.16 -5.60 -0.39
CA LEU A 88 -12.88 -6.15 -0.78
C LEU A 88 -12.39 -7.14 0.28
N GLY A 89 -11.73 -8.20 -0.17
CA GLY A 89 -11.05 -9.16 0.70
C GLY A 89 -9.59 -9.31 0.32
N ILE A 90 -8.78 -9.75 1.27
CA ILE A 90 -7.35 -10.02 1.06
C ILE A 90 -7.01 -11.43 1.54
N LEU A 91 -6.41 -12.22 0.65
CA LEU A 91 -5.68 -13.44 0.99
C LEU A 91 -4.19 -13.15 0.77
N PRO A 92 -3.43 -12.88 1.84
CA PRO A 92 -2.08 -12.35 1.73
C PRO A 92 -1.09 -13.46 1.35
N VAL A 93 -0.57 -13.40 0.13
CA VAL A 93 0.48 -14.30 -0.38
C VAL A 93 1.73 -13.54 -0.85
N GLY A 94 1.74 -12.22 -0.67
CA GLY A 94 2.88 -11.35 -0.92
C GLY A 94 3.93 -11.43 0.19
N ARG A 95 5.04 -10.72 -0.01
CA ARG A 95 6.13 -10.65 1.00
C ARG A 95 5.86 -9.59 2.07
N GLY A 96 5.30 -8.45 1.70
CA GLY A 96 5.03 -7.34 2.62
C GLY A 96 3.69 -7.51 3.31
N ASN A 97 2.63 -7.45 2.54
CA ASN A 97 1.22 -7.50 3.01
C ASN A 97 0.97 -6.48 4.11
N SER A 98 1.51 -5.26 3.90
CA SER A 98 1.54 -4.20 4.91
C SER A 98 0.13 -3.76 5.28
N PHE A 99 -0.72 -3.49 4.29
CA PHE A 99 -2.10 -3.08 4.51
C PHE A 99 -2.95 -4.18 5.17
N ALA A 100 -2.75 -5.45 4.82
CA ALA A 100 -3.47 -6.57 5.42
C ALA A 100 -3.27 -6.64 6.96
N ARG A 101 -2.11 -6.19 7.47
CA ARG A 101 -1.84 -6.13 8.92
C ARG A 101 -2.76 -5.17 9.66
N ASP A 102 -3.13 -4.05 9.05
CA ASP A 102 -4.08 -3.09 9.64
C ASP A 102 -5.51 -3.66 9.70
N LEU A 103 -5.82 -4.63 8.84
CA LEU A 103 -7.05 -5.42 8.88
C LEU A 103 -6.95 -6.64 9.80
N GLN A 104 -5.84 -6.83 10.54
CA GLN A 104 -5.55 -8.00 11.37
C GLN A 104 -5.50 -9.32 10.56
N ILE A 105 -5.07 -9.25 9.31
CA ILE A 105 -4.93 -10.38 8.40
C ILE A 105 -3.43 -10.63 8.17
N PHE A 106 -2.89 -11.66 8.82
CA PHE A 106 -1.46 -12.00 8.79
C PHE A 106 -1.16 -13.24 7.92
N SER A 107 -2.19 -14.04 7.65
CA SER A 107 -2.10 -15.29 6.90
C SER A 107 -3.31 -15.50 5.98
N ILE A 108 -3.21 -16.48 5.08
CA ILE A 108 -4.37 -16.91 4.26
C ILE A 108 -5.53 -17.33 5.17
N GLU A 109 -5.24 -18.04 6.26
CA GLU A 109 -6.27 -18.51 7.19
C GLU A 109 -7.01 -17.34 7.86
N ASP A 110 -6.29 -16.27 8.23
CA ASP A 110 -6.93 -15.06 8.78
C ASP A 110 -7.84 -14.40 7.72
N GLY A 111 -7.38 -14.34 6.45
CA GLY A 111 -8.18 -13.84 5.35
C GLY A 111 -9.44 -14.69 5.10
N LEU A 112 -9.32 -16.01 5.12
CA LEU A 112 -10.47 -16.93 5.01
C LEU A 112 -11.43 -16.75 6.19
N ALA A 113 -10.92 -16.57 7.40
CA ALA A 113 -11.72 -16.33 8.59
C ALA A 113 -12.46 -14.97 8.49
N ALA A 114 -11.81 -13.91 8.01
CA ALA A 114 -12.44 -12.62 7.78
C ALA A 114 -13.58 -12.73 6.76
N LEU A 115 -13.37 -13.41 5.63
CA LEU A 115 -14.41 -13.68 4.64
C LEU A 115 -15.58 -14.50 5.25
N GLY A 116 -15.28 -15.49 6.08
CA GLY A 116 -16.28 -16.32 6.74
C GLY A 116 -17.15 -15.57 7.75
N ARG A 117 -16.58 -14.60 8.47
CA ARG A 117 -17.32 -13.71 9.38
C ARG A 117 -18.28 -12.78 8.66
N GLN A 118 -18.04 -12.48 7.39
CA GLN A 118 -18.79 -11.52 6.58
C GLN A 118 -18.88 -10.11 7.20
N ALA A 119 -18.05 -9.79 8.18
CA ALA A 119 -17.94 -8.48 8.76
C ALA A 119 -16.99 -7.60 7.94
N THR A 120 -17.39 -6.36 7.71
CA THR A 120 -16.58 -5.41 6.92
C THR A 120 -16.35 -4.12 7.68
N ARG A 121 -15.14 -3.57 7.53
CA ARG A 121 -14.75 -2.25 8.01
C ARG A 121 -14.71 -1.27 6.83
N LYS A 122 -15.25 -0.07 7.00
CA LYS A 122 -15.06 1.03 6.05
C LYS A 122 -13.62 1.52 6.15
N VAL A 123 -13.01 1.82 5.02
CA VAL A 123 -11.61 2.23 4.92
C VAL A 123 -11.52 3.51 4.10
N ASP A 124 -10.69 4.42 4.56
CA ASP A 124 -10.32 5.64 3.85
C ASP A 124 -9.40 5.29 2.66
N VAL A 125 -9.48 6.09 1.62
CA VAL A 125 -8.64 5.96 0.43
C VAL A 125 -7.98 7.30 0.17
N CYS A 126 -6.68 7.31 -0.01
CA CYS A 126 -5.99 8.49 -0.50
C CYS A 126 -6.04 8.53 -2.03
N ARG A 127 -6.49 9.66 -2.58
CA ARG A 127 -6.42 9.98 -3.99
C ARG A 127 -5.22 10.87 -4.25
N PHE A 128 -4.48 10.62 -5.33
CA PHE A 128 -3.43 11.51 -5.81
C PHE A 128 -3.54 11.74 -7.32
N SER A 129 -3.01 12.87 -7.80
CA SER A 129 -3.08 13.26 -9.21
C SER A 129 -1.76 13.00 -9.93
N GLN A 130 -1.85 12.47 -11.16
CA GLN A 130 -0.73 12.39 -12.11
C GLN A 130 -1.23 12.63 -13.53
N ASN A 131 -0.69 13.65 -14.23
CA ASN A 131 -1.06 13.97 -15.61
C ASN A 131 -2.59 14.09 -15.79
N ASP A 132 -3.26 14.80 -14.89
CA ASP A 132 -4.72 15.00 -14.83
C ASP A 132 -5.54 13.71 -14.54
N ASP A 133 -4.90 12.55 -14.42
CA ASP A 133 -5.55 11.31 -14.00
C ASP A 133 -5.52 11.17 -12.46
N ALA A 134 -6.60 10.61 -11.91
CA ALA A 134 -6.71 10.25 -10.51
C ALA A 134 -6.21 8.82 -10.27
N HIS A 135 -5.39 8.65 -9.24
CA HIS A 135 -4.88 7.36 -8.76
C HIS A 135 -5.12 7.27 -7.26
N TYR A 136 -5.09 6.04 -6.73
CA TYR A 136 -5.54 5.78 -5.37
C TYR A 136 -4.58 4.85 -4.63
N PHE A 137 -4.44 5.04 -3.32
CA PHE A 137 -3.73 4.12 -2.44
C PHE A 137 -4.46 3.99 -1.10
N VAL A 138 -4.31 2.86 -0.43
CA VAL A 138 -4.92 2.57 0.88
C VAL A 138 -3.90 2.38 1.97
N ASN A 139 -2.64 2.14 1.61
CA ASN A 139 -1.57 1.91 2.56
C ASN A 139 -0.77 3.21 2.77
N LEU A 140 0.19 3.48 1.92
CA LEU A 140 0.99 4.70 2.00
C LEU A 140 1.62 5.06 0.65
N MET A 141 2.04 6.32 0.51
CA MET A 141 2.79 6.80 -0.64
C MET A 141 4.05 7.54 -0.19
N GLY A 142 5.22 6.97 -0.54
CA GLY A 142 6.52 7.56 -0.24
C GLY A 142 7.19 8.22 -1.44
N PHE A 143 8.09 9.18 -1.17
CA PHE A 143 9.02 9.73 -2.16
C PHE A 143 10.33 10.18 -1.52
N GLY A 144 11.37 10.36 -2.33
CA GLY A 144 12.72 10.67 -1.86
C GLY A 144 13.53 9.41 -1.55
N PHE A 145 14.23 9.37 -0.42
CA PHE A 145 15.12 8.28 -0.05
C PHE A 145 14.42 6.92 -0.02
N VAL A 146 13.18 6.86 0.42
CA VAL A 146 12.39 5.59 0.50
C VAL A 146 12.19 4.96 -0.89
N THR A 147 11.99 5.76 -1.92
CA THR A 147 11.87 5.28 -3.31
C THR A 147 13.21 4.73 -3.82
N ASP A 148 14.32 5.39 -3.48
CA ASP A 148 15.65 4.91 -3.83
C ASP A 148 15.97 3.57 -3.15
N VAL A 149 15.56 3.41 -1.90
CA VAL A 149 15.67 2.14 -1.15
C VAL A 149 14.81 1.05 -1.82
N ALA A 150 13.55 1.33 -2.13
CA ALA A 150 12.64 0.37 -2.77
C ALA A 150 13.17 -0.12 -4.12
N LYS A 151 13.69 0.78 -4.97
CA LYS A 151 14.33 0.43 -6.24
C LYS A 151 15.55 -0.47 -6.06
N THR A 152 16.31 -0.23 -5.01
CA THR A 152 17.50 -1.04 -4.71
C THR A 152 17.09 -2.40 -4.16
N ALA A 153 16.16 -2.44 -3.21
CA ALA A 153 15.61 -3.68 -2.65
C ALA A 153 15.02 -4.60 -3.74
N ALA A 154 14.39 -4.01 -4.77
CA ALA A 154 13.90 -4.77 -5.92
C ALA A 154 15.00 -5.53 -6.69
N ARG A 155 16.25 -5.05 -6.67
CA ARG A 155 17.41 -5.72 -7.28
C ARG A 155 17.92 -6.88 -6.44
N PHE A 156 17.70 -6.83 -5.11
CA PHE A 156 18.14 -7.84 -4.14
C PHE A 156 17.01 -8.78 -3.68
N ARG A 157 16.00 -8.99 -4.52
CA ARG A 157 14.83 -9.84 -4.22
C ARG A 157 15.17 -11.26 -3.75
N TRP A 158 16.32 -11.77 -4.11
CA TRP A 158 16.81 -13.10 -3.71
C TRP A 158 17.17 -13.20 -2.22
N THR A 159 17.42 -12.07 -1.52
CA THR A 159 17.75 -12.03 -0.08
C THR A 159 16.52 -12.01 0.83
N ALA A 160 15.31 -12.22 0.29
CA ALA A 160 14.03 -12.28 1.01
C ALA A 160 13.78 -11.06 1.91
N ASP A 161 13.57 -11.28 3.22
CA ASP A 161 13.17 -10.24 4.18
C ASP A 161 14.25 -9.19 4.45
N PHE A 162 15.51 -9.51 4.17
CA PHE A 162 16.64 -8.59 4.35
C PHE A 162 16.87 -7.63 3.20
N SER A 163 16.17 -7.80 2.06
CA SER A 163 16.38 -6.98 0.86
C SER A 163 16.19 -5.48 1.13
N TYR A 164 15.22 -5.13 1.97
CA TYR A 164 14.94 -3.73 2.32
C TYR A 164 16.04 -3.15 3.21
N VAL A 165 16.50 -3.91 4.19
CA VAL A 165 17.62 -3.53 5.09
C VAL A 165 18.91 -3.31 4.28
N ILE A 166 19.23 -4.23 3.38
CA ILE A 166 20.37 -4.10 2.46
C ILE A 166 20.22 -2.87 1.58
N GLY A 167 19.01 -2.62 1.05
CA GLY A 167 18.69 -1.43 0.25
C GLY A 167 18.96 -0.13 1.02
N VAL A 168 18.56 -0.04 2.29
CA VAL A 168 18.82 1.11 3.16
C VAL A 168 20.33 1.32 3.32
N PHE A 169 21.08 0.32 3.75
CA PHE A 169 22.54 0.47 3.96
C PHE A 169 23.28 0.82 2.67
N TYR A 170 22.92 0.22 1.54
CA TYR A 170 23.54 0.55 0.25
C TYR A 170 23.27 2.01 -0.16
N ARG A 171 22.04 2.49 0.03
CA ARG A 171 21.64 3.86 -0.33
C ARG A 171 22.16 4.92 0.63
N LEU A 172 22.50 4.56 1.87
CA LEU A 172 23.14 5.48 2.81
C LEU A 172 24.47 6.03 2.30
N LEU A 173 25.21 5.25 1.50
CA LEU A 173 26.47 5.71 0.90
C LEU A 173 26.25 6.90 -0.05
N GLY A 174 25.12 6.90 -0.75
CA GLY A 174 24.72 7.95 -1.71
C GLY A 174 23.53 8.80 -1.23
N LEU A 175 23.34 8.97 0.08
CA LEU A 175 22.24 9.77 0.64
C LEU A 175 22.23 11.18 0.04
N LYS A 176 21.13 11.54 -0.61
CA LYS A 176 20.89 12.85 -1.21
C LYS A 176 19.61 13.44 -0.63
N PHE A 177 19.69 14.71 -0.32
CA PHE A 177 18.53 15.51 0.05
C PHE A 177 17.97 16.20 -1.18
N HIS A 178 16.73 16.65 -1.08
CA HIS A 178 16.06 17.43 -2.12
C HIS A 178 15.36 18.63 -1.48
N GLU A 179 15.09 19.65 -2.25
CA GLU A 179 14.23 20.73 -1.81
C GLU A 179 12.78 20.24 -1.85
N LEU A 180 12.04 20.53 -0.79
CA LEU A 180 10.62 20.19 -0.60
C LEU A 180 9.83 21.48 -0.39
N VAL A 181 8.68 21.57 -1.03
CA VAL A 181 7.58 22.43 -0.63
C VAL A 181 6.38 21.51 -0.45
N LEU A 182 5.92 21.38 0.77
CA LEU A 182 4.77 20.59 1.18
C LEU A 182 3.74 21.55 1.79
N GLU A 183 2.67 21.80 1.06
CA GLU A 183 1.48 22.43 1.60
C GLU A 183 0.57 21.35 2.16
N ILE A 184 0.19 21.45 3.42
CA ILE A 184 -0.59 20.45 4.13
C ILE A 184 -1.69 21.16 4.94
N ASP A 185 -2.96 20.93 4.57
CA ASP A 185 -4.14 21.63 5.12
C ASP A 185 -3.92 23.16 5.25
N GLY A 186 -3.33 23.80 4.22
CA GLY A 186 -3.04 25.21 4.16
C GLY A 186 -1.76 25.69 4.88
N ASN A 187 -1.05 24.79 5.56
CA ASN A 187 0.23 25.08 6.19
C ASN A 187 1.37 24.67 5.25
N VAL A 188 2.40 25.50 5.13
CA VAL A 188 3.53 25.27 4.23
C VAL A 188 4.77 24.86 5.02
N ILE A 189 5.33 23.70 4.68
CA ILE A 189 6.64 23.23 5.13
C ILE A 189 7.58 23.30 3.92
N SER A 190 8.71 23.98 4.06
CA SER A 190 9.67 24.10 2.98
C SER A 190 11.10 23.94 3.45
N GLY A 191 11.97 23.48 2.56
CA GLY A 191 13.39 23.32 2.80
C GLY A 191 13.94 21.98 2.37
N LYS A 192 15.20 21.69 2.74
CA LYS A 192 15.84 20.42 2.43
C LYS A 192 15.14 19.27 3.18
N ASN A 193 14.93 18.18 2.47
CA ASN A 193 14.24 17.00 2.99
C ASN A 193 14.94 15.70 2.55
N CYS A 194 14.80 14.66 3.34
CA CYS A 194 15.31 13.32 3.07
C CYS A 194 14.24 12.46 2.36
N PHE A 195 13.08 12.33 2.98
CA PHE A 195 11.90 11.68 2.42
C PHE A 195 10.61 12.18 3.08
N VAL A 196 9.50 11.93 2.40
CA VAL A 196 8.15 12.03 2.97
C VAL A 196 7.41 10.74 2.67
N GLU A 197 6.61 10.26 3.63
CA GLU A 197 5.60 9.23 3.43
C GLU A 197 4.23 9.75 3.90
N ILE A 198 3.25 9.68 3.02
CA ILE A 198 1.83 9.95 3.31
C ILE A 198 1.18 8.62 3.63
N CYS A 199 0.77 8.44 4.87
CA CYS A 199 0.36 7.16 5.43
C CYS A 199 -1.12 7.17 5.78
N ASN A 200 -1.93 6.36 5.11
CA ASN A 200 -3.30 6.04 5.51
C ASN A 200 -3.33 4.87 6.51
N SER A 201 -2.27 4.06 6.52
CA SER A 201 -2.12 2.90 7.39
C SER A 201 -0.76 2.93 8.10
N ARG A 202 -0.56 2.02 9.07
CA ARG A 202 0.60 2.06 9.97
C ARG A 202 1.88 1.47 9.39
N TYR A 203 1.77 0.44 8.52
CA TYR A 203 2.90 -0.41 8.17
C TYR A 203 3.44 -0.16 6.77
N THR A 204 4.76 -0.24 6.60
CA THR A 204 5.47 -0.26 5.32
C THR A 204 6.43 -1.45 5.25
N GLY A 205 6.73 -1.93 4.04
CA GLY A 205 7.72 -2.99 3.82
C GLY A 205 7.49 -4.27 4.64
N GLY A 206 6.24 -4.54 4.99
CA GLY A 206 5.80 -5.67 5.78
C GLY A 206 5.54 -5.32 7.24
N ASN A 207 6.58 -5.18 8.07
CA ASN A 207 6.44 -5.02 9.54
C ASN A 207 7.09 -3.74 10.09
N MET A 208 7.52 -2.83 9.25
CA MET A 208 8.01 -1.52 9.68
C MET A 208 6.83 -0.61 10.02
N LEU A 209 6.74 -0.17 11.26
CA LEU A 209 5.66 0.65 11.80
C LEU A 209 5.95 2.14 11.51
N MET A 210 5.71 2.58 10.27
CA MET A 210 6.07 3.90 9.77
C MET A 210 5.23 5.03 10.41
N ALA A 211 3.93 4.84 10.52
CA ALA A 211 3.00 5.79 11.14
C ALA A 211 2.23 5.11 12.27
N PRO A 212 2.80 4.99 13.50
CA PRO A 212 2.23 4.19 14.57
C PRO A 212 0.82 4.59 14.99
N ALA A 213 0.46 5.86 14.83
CA ALA A 213 -0.83 6.43 15.23
C ALA A 213 -1.88 6.41 14.11
N ALA A 214 -1.49 6.11 12.86
CA ALA A 214 -2.40 6.13 11.72
C ALA A 214 -3.59 5.19 11.90
N GLN A 215 -4.76 5.65 11.46
CA GLN A 215 -6.01 4.90 11.49
C GLN A 215 -6.63 4.90 10.09
N ILE A 216 -7.05 3.74 9.63
CA ILE A 216 -7.52 3.55 8.25
C ILE A 216 -8.97 4.03 8.01
N ASP A 217 -9.62 4.67 8.98
CA ASP A 217 -11.05 5.04 8.93
C ASP A 217 -11.43 6.32 9.71
N ASP A 218 -10.44 7.17 10.06
CA ASP A 218 -10.65 8.42 10.80
C ASP A 218 -10.80 9.66 9.89
N GLY A 219 -10.62 9.50 8.58
CA GLY A 219 -10.72 10.57 7.59
C GLY A 219 -9.47 11.45 7.54
N LEU A 220 -8.33 10.98 8.04
CA LEU A 220 -7.04 11.65 8.01
C LEU A 220 -5.97 10.72 7.43
N PHE A 221 -4.90 11.30 6.93
CA PHE A 221 -3.63 10.60 6.71
C PHE A 221 -2.55 11.19 7.61
N ASP A 222 -1.53 10.40 7.91
CA ASP A 222 -0.35 10.83 8.66
C ASP A 222 0.81 11.08 7.70
N ALA A 223 1.24 12.34 7.54
CA ALA A 223 2.46 12.65 6.80
C ALA A 223 3.67 12.49 7.72
N VAL A 224 4.56 11.57 7.37
CA VAL A 224 5.85 11.36 8.04
C VAL A 224 6.93 12.08 7.24
N VAL A 225 7.45 13.15 7.79
CA VAL A 225 8.42 14.03 7.14
C VAL A 225 9.77 13.86 7.81
N LEU A 226 10.79 13.43 7.06
CA LEU A 226 12.16 13.31 7.57
C LEU A 226 13.02 14.46 7.07
N ALA A 227 13.38 15.36 7.99
CA ALA A 227 14.34 16.43 7.74
C ALA A 227 15.76 15.87 7.46
N PRO A 228 16.70 16.70 6.92
CA PRO A 228 18.07 16.29 6.73
C PRO A 228 18.74 15.85 8.04
N LEU A 229 19.41 14.72 8.01
CA LEU A 229 20.14 14.20 9.15
C LEU A 229 21.45 13.53 8.70
N SER A 230 22.36 13.30 9.65
CA SER A 230 23.60 12.59 9.37
C SER A 230 23.35 11.11 9.06
N ARG A 231 24.25 10.48 8.30
CA ARG A 231 24.19 9.04 8.02
C ARG A 231 24.14 8.19 9.29
N LEU A 232 24.91 8.57 10.32
CA LEU A 232 24.92 7.86 11.60
C LEU A 232 23.58 7.98 12.32
N SER A 233 22.95 9.16 12.30
CA SER A 233 21.62 9.37 12.85
C SER A 233 20.58 8.55 12.11
N LEU A 234 20.66 8.46 10.77
CA LEU A 234 19.73 7.63 9.99
C LEU A 234 19.90 6.14 10.32
N ILE A 235 21.14 5.64 10.44
CA ILE A 235 21.45 4.26 10.84
C ILE A 235 20.88 3.94 12.22
N SER A 236 21.00 4.85 13.19
CA SER A 236 20.46 4.64 14.55
C SER A 236 18.93 4.78 14.63
N THR A 237 18.33 5.56 13.74
CA THR A 237 16.86 5.77 13.69
C THR A 237 16.16 4.64 12.94
N PHE A 238 16.77 4.08 11.89
CA PHE A 238 16.13 3.07 11.06
C PHE A 238 15.61 1.85 11.84
N PRO A 239 16.35 1.21 12.76
CA PRO A 239 15.84 0.08 13.56
C PRO A 239 14.64 0.45 14.44
N LYS A 240 14.51 1.72 14.83
CA LYS A 240 13.40 2.20 15.65
C LYS A 240 12.07 2.17 14.93
N ILE A 241 12.08 2.16 13.57
CA ILE A 241 10.84 2.04 12.77
C ILE A 241 10.10 0.73 13.06
N PHE A 242 10.81 -0.37 13.33
CA PHE A 242 10.18 -1.66 13.66
C PHE A 242 9.38 -1.64 14.98
N LYS A 243 9.69 -0.69 15.86
CA LYS A 243 9.00 -0.48 17.14
C LYS A 243 8.13 0.77 17.13
N GLY A 244 8.14 1.57 16.06
CA GLY A 244 7.44 2.84 15.98
C GLY A 244 8.06 3.96 16.83
N THR A 245 9.27 3.76 17.39
CA THR A 245 9.94 4.74 18.27
C THR A 245 10.87 5.69 17.52
N HIS A 246 10.86 5.68 16.19
CA HIS A 246 11.60 6.64 15.37
C HIS A 246 11.11 8.08 15.52
N SER A 247 9.87 8.28 16.03
CA SER A 247 9.33 9.60 16.43
C SER A 247 10.15 10.29 17.53
N GLU A 248 10.98 9.56 18.28
CA GLU A 248 11.90 10.15 19.25
C GLU A 248 13.04 10.96 18.61
N ASN A 249 13.29 10.76 17.30
CA ASN A 249 14.27 11.55 16.59
C ASN A 249 13.65 12.90 16.19
N PRO A 250 14.21 14.05 16.62
CA PRO A 250 13.65 15.37 16.32
C PRO A 250 13.62 15.73 14.82
N ALA A 251 14.36 14.99 13.99
CA ALA A 251 14.29 15.15 12.53
C ALA A 251 13.05 14.49 11.91
N VAL A 252 12.28 13.68 12.66
CA VAL A 252 11.05 13.02 12.21
C VAL A 252 9.86 13.83 12.70
N GLN A 253 9.01 14.26 11.77
CA GLN A 253 7.75 14.94 12.10
C GLN A 253 6.57 14.11 11.63
N PHE A 254 5.51 14.08 12.42
CA PHE A 254 4.23 13.47 12.10
C PHE A 254 3.16 14.56 12.04
N ILE A 255 2.40 14.60 10.95
CA ILE A 255 1.39 15.63 10.71
C ILE A 255 0.14 14.95 10.19
N GLN A 256 -0.95 15.02 10.93
CA GLN A 256 -2.25 14.54 10.47
C GLN A 256 -2.92 15.59 9.58
N ALA A 257 -3.51 15.16 8.47
CA ALA A 257 -4.13 16.07 7.52
C ALA A 257 -5.15 15.37 6.61
N LYS A 258 -5.89 16.19 5.86
CA LYS A 258 -6.87 15.74 4.85
C LYS A 258 -6.38 15.97 3.43
N SER A 259 -5.50 16.94 3.23
CA SER A 259 -4.99 17.31 1.91
C SER A 259 -3.52 17.68 1.97
N ALA A 260 -2.81 17.42 0.87
CA ALA A 260 -1.43 17.88 0.67
C ALA A 260 -1.15 18.17 -0.78
N SER A 261 -0.37 19.24 -1.04
CA SER A 261 0.27 19.51 -2.32
C SER A 261 1.77 19.39 -2.16
N VAL A 262 2.40 18.61 -3.02
CA VAL A 262 3.82 18.28 -2.94
C VAL A 262 4.57 18.75 -4.15
N TYR A 263 5.61 19.54 -3.93
CA TYR A 263 6.60 19.92 -4.94
C TYR A 263 8.00 19.59 -4.46
N THR A 264 8.85 19.05 -5.33
CA THR A 264 10.26 18.75 -5.01
C THR A 264 11.19 19.19 -6.12
N GLN A 265 12.41 19.59 -5.73
CA GLN A 265 13.52 19.89 -6.64
C GLN A 265 14.76 19.08 -6.24
N PRO A 266 15.29 18.17 -7.09
CA PRO A 266 14.68 17.68 -8.33
C PRO A 266 13.38 16.88 -8.07
N GLN A 267 12.58 16.68 -9.11
CA GLN A 267 11.40 15.83 -9.05
C GLN A 267 11.73 14.46 -8.48
N LYS A 268 10.81 13.92 -7.66
CA LYS A 268 10.96 12.60 -7.02
C LYS A 268 9.89 11.65 -7.52
N ILE A 269 10.29 10.42 -7.72
CA ILE A 269 9.39 9.34 -8.09
C ILE A 269 8.52 8.99 -6.88
N LEU A 270 7.24 8.79 -7.11
CA LEU A 270 6.26 8.37 -6.12
C LEU A 270 6.23 6.85 -5.98
N LEU A 271 5.90 6.38 -4.78
CA LEU A 271 5.84 4.95 -4.42
C LEU A 271 4.51 4.63 -3.70
N PRO A 272 3.35 4.75 -4.39
CA PRO A 272 2.07 4.39 -3.79
C PRO A 272 1.96 2.86 -3.59
N ASP A 273 1.62 2.44 -2.36
CA ASP A 273 1.47 1.03 -1.94
C ASP A 273 2.64 0.11 -2.37
N GLY A 274 3.85 0.69 -2.49
CA GLY A 274 5.05 -0.02 -2.93
C GLY A 274 5.23 -0.11 -4.44
N GLU A 275 4.33 0.44 -5.25
CA GLU A 275 4.42 0.48 -6.71
C GLU A 275 5.14 1.76 -7.17
N ILE A 276 6.06 1.64 -8.13
CA ILE A 276 6.76 2.80 -8.70
C ILE A 276 5.83 3.46 -9.71
N PHE A 277 5.32 4.65 -9.38
CA PHE A 277 4.34 5.31 -10.24
C PHE A 277 4.37 6.82 -10.12
N GLY A 278 4.55 7.50 -11.25
CA GLY A 278 4.49 8.98 -11.33
C GLY A 278 5.66 9.69 -10.65
N THR A 279 5.57 11.00 -10.60
CA THR A 279 6.58 11.89 -10.00
C THR A 279 5.91 13.09 -9.34
N THR A 280 6.64 13.78 -8.46
CA THR A 280 6.24 15.12 -8.02
C THR A 280 6.31 16.11 -9.20
N PRO A 281 5.45 17.16 -9.27
CA PRO A 281 4.47 17.50 -8.25
C PRO A 281 3.25 16.60 -8.25
N THR A 282 2.53 16.55 -7.12
CA THR A 282 1.27 15.82 -6.98
C THR A 282 0.40 16.44 -5.89
N GLU A 283 -0.92 16.31 -6.04
CA GLU A 283 -1.90 16.67 -5.03
C GLU A 283 -2.48 15.40 -4.44
N ILE A 284 -2.68 15.39 -3.13
CA ILE A 284 -3.17 14.24 -2.37
C ILE A 284 -4.36 14.68 -1.53
N ASN A 285 -5.42 13.89 -1.56
CA ASN A 285 -6.62 14.12 -0.76
C ASN A 285 -7.11 12.80 -0.18
N ILE A 286 -7.54 12.80 1.09
CA ILE A 286 -8.22 11.65 1.66
C ILE A 286 -9.68 11.63 1.23
N LEU A 287 -10.17 10.44 0.93
CA LEU A 287 -11.58 10.13 0.64
C LEU A 287 -12.10 9.24 1.76
N PRO A 288 -12.79 9.81 2.77
CA PRO A 288 -13.14 9.06 3.96
C PRO A 288 -14.11 7.92 3.68
N ARG A 289 -13.79 6.73 4.21
CA ARG A 289 -14.67 5.55 4.25
C ARG A 289 -15.20 5.12 2.89
N LEU A 290 -14.39 5.32 1.83
CA LEU A 290 -14.80 5.12 0.44
C LEU A 290 -15.02 3.63 0.09
N VAL A 291 -14.23 2.73 0.63
CA VAL A 291 -14.30 1.29 0.35
C VAL A 291 -14.56 0.49 1.63
N ARG A 292 -14.93 -0.77 1.46
CA ARG A 292 -15.13 -1.70 2.59
C ARG A 292 -14.19 -2.88 2.42
N TYR A 293 -13.50 -3.26 3.49
CA TYR A 293 -12.68 -4.48 3.54
C TYR A 293 -13.22 -5.44 4.59
N PHE A 294 -13.16 -6.75 4.30
CA PHE A 294 -13.35 -7.78 5.31
C PHE A 294 -12.20 -7.72 6.33
N SER A 295 -12.55 -7.90 7.62
CA SER A 295 -11.60 -7.82 8.74
C SER A 295 -11.97 -8.75 9.88
#